data_b5a715364a404c34d2f3dd0b6db0963d
#
_entry.id   b5a715364a404c34d2f3dd0b6db0963d
#
_cell.length_a   1.000
_cell.length_b   1.000
_cell.length_c   1.000
_cell.angle_alpha   90.00
_cell.angle_beta   90.00
_cell.angle_gamma   90.00
#
_symmetry.space_group_name_H-M   'P 1'
#
loop_
_entity.id
_entity.type
_entity.pdbx_description
1 polymer ?
#
loop_
_entity_poly.entity_id
_entity_poly.type
_entity_poly.pdbx_seq_one_letter_code
_entity_poly.pdbx_strand_id
1 'polypeptide(L)'
;MGNDIFRRDVLKGIGALGAAAYASGVGISFGDGALSATTYPGAWEEAHRGILVPAFRRATNNAQVNLVASLAVDTVSKIVVAKANPPYDAIILDEGPYIAALQHDIFAPLPADKIPYLKDLPKKFVDPRGFGAFCSAQIIGIGYNTEKIKTPPKSWMELLSPEYKGRVGLSSMGSTLISAWMVDIARINGGSEENMEPAFAYLKKLLPNVAAVAASPGALATLFQQGQIDVAPFYNNNAGDMQAKGVPIAMARPDTGWLVIRSTMHIVKNTKNADLAAAYINAALSPEVQQKMGDKPYLLAPTNSKVPYSQGLQQYAKDAAQLETYHGVDWAKLNPRRGEYIDRFNRDVKV
;
A
#
# COMPACT_ATOMS: atom_id res chain seq x y z
N MET A 1 -15.81 65.45 22.89
CA MET A 1 -14.51 65.75 23.50
C MET A 1 -13.82 64.44 23.88
N GLY A 2 -12.80 64.08 23.12
CA GLY A 2 -11.52 63.50 23.43
C GLY A 2 -11.59 62.06 23.94
N ASN A 3 -11.06 61.04 23.27
CA ASN A 3 -9.67 60.75 22.97
C ASN A 3 -9.55 59.56 22.03
N ASP A 4 -9.29 59.82 20.78
CA ASP A 4 -8.48 58.95 19.94
C ASP A 4 -7.01 59.23 20.32
N ILE A 5 -6.27 58.25 20.70
CA ILE A 5 -4.82 58.03 20.63
C ILE A 5 -4.54 56.81 21.53
N PHE A 6 -4.21 55.66 20.94
CA PHE A 6 -3.38 54.53 21.39
C PHE A 6 -3.79 53.23 20.68
N ARG A 7 -3.60 53.22 19.36
CA ARG A 7 -3.55 51.98 18.58
C ARG A 7 -2.60 52.12 17.39
N ARG A 8 -1.35 52.39 17.64
CA ARG A 8 -0.22 52.20 16.71
C ARG A 8 1.01 52.10 17.60
N ASP A 9 1.73 50.96 17.46
CA ASP A 9 3.06 50.66 18.01
C ASP A 9 3.13 49.49 19.03
N VAL A 10 2.57 48.34 18.68
CA VAL A 10 3.03 47.04 19.19
C VAL A 10 2.96 45.99 18.11
N LEU A 11 3.75 46.10 17.04
CA LEU A 11 4.03 45.04 16.06
C LEU A 11 5.36 45.35 15.36
N LYS A 12 6.42 45.47 16.16
CA LYS A 12 7.79 45.38 15.65
C LYS A 12 8.60 44.57 16.68
N GLY A 13 8.90 43.32 16.33
CA GLY A 13 9.91 42.57 17.02
C GLY A 13 9.50 41.18 17.48
N ILE A 14 9.52 40.20 16.56
CA ILE A 14 9.90 38.80 16.71
C ILE A 14 9.88 38.33 15.24
N GLY A 15 10.97 38.36 14.53
CA GLY A 15 12.10 37.50 14.69
C GLY A 15 12.15 36.60 13.51
N ALA A 16 12.82 37.12 12.43
CA ALA A 16 13.29 36.27 11.31
C ALA A 16 14.33 35.26 11.82
N LEU A 17 13.98 33.99 11.85
CA LEU A 17 14.94 32.85 11.83
C LEU A 17 14.12 31.60 11.50
N GLY A 18 14.17 31.14 10.25
CA GLY A 18 13.57 29.86 9.84
C GLY A 18 13.01 29.77 8.42
N ALA A 19 13.35 30.66 7.52
CA ALA A 19 12.91 30.57 6.12
C ALA A 19 14.07 30.79 5.15
N ALA A 20 15.02 29.90 5.12
CA ALA A 20 16.10 29.94 4.13
C ALA A 20 16.49 28.52 3.73
N ALA A 21 15.75 27.91 2.82
CA ALA A 21 16.21 26.83 1.92
C ALA A 21 15.07 26.34 0.98
N TYR A 22 14.40 27.23 0.26
CA TYR A 22 13.59 26.84 -0.92
C TYR A 22 13.45 28.05 -1.85
N ALA A 23 14.57 28.52 -2.39
CA ALA A 23 14.55 29.52 -3.44
C ALA A 23 15.53 29.10 -4.55
N SER A 24 15.13 28.14 -5.34
CA SER A 24 15.56 28.03 -6.74
C SER A 24 14.29 27.70 -7.54
N GLY A 25 13.58 28.78 -7.88
CA GLY A 25 12.26 28.74 -8.47
C GLY A 25 12.32 28.41 -9.95
N VAL A 26 11.73 27.29 -10.29
CA VAL A 26 10.91 27.19 -11.49
C VAL A 26 9.48 27.22 -10.96
N GLY A 27 8.80 28.35 -11.13
CA GLY A 27 7.38 28.49 -10.76
C GLY A 27 6.55 27.57 -11.64
N ILE A 28 6.29 26.36 -11.17
CA ILE A 28 5.32 25.45 -11.82
C ILE A 28 3.95 26.05 -11.53
N SER A 29 3.31 26.63 -12.56
CA SER A 29 1.91 27.03 -12.50
C SER A 29 1.06 25.77 -12.58
N PHE A 30 0.45 25.37 -11.46
CA PHE A 30 -0.54 24.31 -11.48
C PHE A 30 -1.86 24.91 -11.99
N GLY A 31 -2.48 24.30 -13.03
CA GLY A 31 -3.81 24.71 -13.47
C GLY A 31 -4.86 24.50 -12.38
N ASP A 32 -6.01 25.17 -12.49
CA ASP A 32 -7.14 25.12 -11.51
C ASP A 32 -7.85 23.74 -11.45
N GLY A 33 -7.25 22.69 -11.98
CA GLY A 33 -7.81 21.34 -12.01
C GLY A 33 -7.70 20.61 -10.67
N ALA A 34 -8.69 19.77 -10.36
CA ALA A 34 -8.60 18.82 -9.26
C ALA A 34 -7.82 17.56 -9.74
N LEU A 35 -6.85 17.10 -8.94
CA LEU A 35 -6.18 15.82 -9.16
C LEU A 35 -7.14 14.67 -8.82
N SER A 36 -7.31 13.69 -9.71
CA SER A 36 -7.96 12.43 -9.39
C SER A 36 -6.89 11.36 -9.13
N ALA A 37 -6.80 10.91 -7.87
CA ALA A 37 -5.79 9.94 -7.47
C ALA A 37 -6.42 8.69 -6.83
N THR A 38 -5.79 7.52 -7.00
CA THR A 38 -6.25 6.30 -6.35
C THR A 38 -5.47 5.97 -5.09
N THR A 39 -6.12 5.24 -4.18
CA THR A 39 -5.55 4.66 -2.98
C THR A 39 -6.20 3.30 -2.71
N TYR A 40 -5.63 2.51 -1.80
CA TYR A 40 -6.29 1.29 -1.33
C TYR A 40 -7.28 1.60 -0.19
N PRO A 41 -8.39 0.84 -0.07
CA PRO A 41 -9.33 0.99 1.04
C PRO A 41 -8.71 0.70 2.42
N GLY A 42 -9.22 1.35 3.46
CA GLY A 42 -8.82 1.14 4.86
C GLY A 42 -7.61 1.99 5.26
N ALA A 43 -6.65 1.41 5.97
CA ALA A 43 -5.50 2.12 6.54
C ALA A 43 -4.69 2.95 5.51
N TRP A 44 -4.62 2.50 4.26
CA TRP A 44 -4.01 3.26 3.16
C TRP A 44 -4.77 4.55 2.85
N GLU A 45 -6.10 4.46 2.75
CA GLU A 45 -6.94 5.62 2.50
C GLU A 45 -6.83 6.64 3.64
N GLU A 46 -6.87 6.17 4.88
CA GLU A 46 -6.69 7.01 6.07
C GLU A 46 -5.33 7.71 6.05
N ALA A 47 -4.24 6.97 5.75
CA ALA A 47 -2.89 7.53 5.63
C ALA A 47 -2.78 8.56 4.51
N HIS A 48 -3.33 8.27 3.33
CA HIS A 48 -3.30 9.22 2.21
C HIS A 48 -4.11 10.47 2.53
N ARG A 49 -5.32 10.35 3.09
CA ARG A 49 -6.15 11.51 3.48
C ARG A 49 -5.52 12.34 4.57
N GLY A 50 -4.92 11.71 5.58
CA GLY A 50 -4.37 12.39 6.76
C GLY A 50 -2.95 12.92 6.57
N ILE A 51 -2.15 12.34 5.68
CA ILE A 51 -0.71 12.64 5.55
C ILE A 51 -0.37 13.13 4.14
N LEU A 52 -0.62 12.31 3.10
CA LEU A 52 -0.17 12.61 1.75
C LEU A 52 -0.93 13.78 1.11
N VAL A 53 -2.25 13.78 1.18
CA VAL A 53 -3.08 14.87 0.60
C VAL A 53 -2.75 16.23 1.23
N PRO A 54 -2.62 16.37 2.56
CA PRO A 54 -2.19 17.63 3.16
C PRO A 54 -0.78 18.07 2.71
N ALA A 55 0.17 17.14 2.59
CA ALA A 55 1.53 17.46 2.11
C ALA A 55 1.51 17.93 0.63
N PHE A 56 0.78 17.21 -0.22
CA PHE A 56 0.58 17.61 -1.62
C PHE A 56 -0.06 19.00 -1.73
N ARG A 57 -1.11 19.27 -0.98
CA ARG A 57 -1.80 20.57 -1.00
C ARG A 57 -0.89 21.73 -0.58
N ARG A 58 -0.04 21.54 0.42
CA ARG A 58 0.98 22.52 0.80
C ARG A 58 1.97 22.81 -0.35
N ALA A 59 2.34 21.76 -1.11
CA ALA A 59 3.30 21.88 -2.21
C ALA A 59 2.69 22.45 -3.50
N THR A 60 1.36 22.55 -3.62
CA THR A 60 0.64 22.89 -4.87
C THR A 60 -0.37 24.02 -4.71
N ASN A 61 -0.13 24.96 -3.81
CA ASN A 61 -1.03 26.10 -3.55
C ASN A 61 -2.50 25.66 -3.31
N ASN A 62 -2.68 24.59 -2.51
CA ASN A 62 -3.99 24.01 -2.17
C ASN A 62 -4.78 23.38 -3.32
N ALA A 63 -4.10 22.84 -4.33
CA ALA A 63 -4.77 22.05 -5.37
C ALA A 63 -5.68 20.98 -4.77
N GLN A 64 -6.86 20.80 -5.34
CA GLN A 64 -7.85 19.85 -4.85
C GLN A 64 -7.47 18.41 -5.23
N VAL A 65 -7.82 17.45 -4.38
CA VAL A 65 -7.61 16.03 -4.64
C VAL A 65 -8.92 15.28 -4.48
N ASN A 66 -9.34 14.61 -5.54
CA ASN A 66 -10.37 13.57 -5.51
C ASN A 66 -9.68 12.23 -5.28
N LEU A 67 -9.64 11.76 -4.03
CA LEU A 67 -9.00 10.50 -3.66
C LEU A 67 -10.03 9.38 -3.73
N VAL A 68 -9.77 8.38 -4.59
CA VAL A 68 -10.67 7.25 -4.86
C VAL A 68 -10.07 5.96 -4.32
N ALA A 69 -10.75 5.32 -3.37
CA ALA A 69 -10.38 4.00 -2.88
C ALA A 69 -10.76 2.91 -3.91
N SER A 70 -9.79 2.14 -4.37
CA SER A 70 -9.97 1.11 -5.40
C SER A 70 -8.85 0.06 -5.31
N LEU A 71 -9.17 -1.19 -5.61
CA LEU A 71 -8.14 -2.22 -5.77
C LEU A 71 -7.39 -2.02 -7.10
N ALA A 72 -6.13 -2.46 -7.14
CA ALA A 72 -5.26 -2.27 -8.29
C ALA A 72 -5.83 -2.84 -9.61
N VAL A 73 -6.44 -4.03 -9.55
CA VAL A 73 -7.05 -4.68 -10.71
C VAL A 73 -8.21 -3.86 -11.28
N ASP A 74 -9.08 -3.35 -10.39
CA ASP A 74 -10.22 -2.52 -10.79
C ASP A 74 -9.77 -1.18 -11.36
N THR A 75 -8.72 -0.58 -10.76
CA THR A 75 -8.11 0.66 -11.24
C THR A 75 -7.59 0.50 -12.66
N VAL A 76 -6.80 -0.55 -12.92
CA VAL A 76 -6.27 -0.86 -14.27
C VAL A 76 -7.41 -1.08 -15.26
N SER A 77 -8.41 -1.88 -14.91
CA SER A 77 -9.54 -2.18 -15.80
C SER A 77 -10.29 -0.91 -16.23
N LYS A 78 -10.57 0.00 -15.30
CA LYS A 78 -11.24 1.28 -15.60
C LYS A 78 -10.40 2.16 -16.52
N ILE A 79 -9.08 2.22 -16.34
CA ILE A 79 -8.19 3.02 -17.21
C ILE A 79 -8.12 2.41 -18.60
N VAL A 80 -7.99 1.09 -18.71
CA VAL A 80 -7.93 0.40 -20.03
C VAL A 80 -9.19 0.68 -20.85
N VAL A 81 -10.36 0.64 -20.22
CA VAL A 81 -11.65 0.95 -20.90
C VAL A 81 -11.73 2.41 -21.31
N ALA A 82 -11.27 3.34 -20.49
CA ALA A 82 -11.39 4.79 -20.71
C ALA A 82 -10.07 5.44 -21.18
N LYS A 83 -9.24 4.74 -21.92
CA LYS A 83 -7.83 5.08 -22.24
C LYS A 83 -7.63 6.47 -22.85
N ALA A 84 -8.58 6.94 -23.68
CA ALA A 84 -8.52 8.26 -24.30
C ALA A 84 -8.82 9.41 -23.33
N ASN A 85 -9.61 9.15 -22.29
CA ASN A 85 -9.97 10.11 -21.25
C ASN A 85 -9.99 9.38 -19.90
N PRO A 86 -8.82 9.12 -19.31
CA PRO A 86 -8.72 8.28 -18.12
C PRO A 86 -9.40 8.93 -16.92
N PRO A 87 -10.05 8.13 -16.03
CA PRO A 87 -10.76 8.66 -14.86
C PRO A 87 -9.83 9.07 -13.73
N TYR A 88 -8.53 8.77 -13.83
CA TYR A 88 -7.51 9.05 -12.84
C TYR A 88 -6.28 9.70 -13.47
N ASP A 89 -5.59 10.52 -12.69
CA ASP A 89 -4.36 11.20 -13.07
C ASP A 89 -3.12 10.51 -12.50
N ALA A 90 -3.18 10.19 -11.20
CA ALA A 90 -2.16 9.45 -10.47
C ALA A 90 -2.74 8.19 -9.85
N ILE A 91 -2.04 7.07 -9.97
CA ILE A 91 -2.52 5.79 -9.44
C ILE A 91 -1.46 5.08 -8.62
N ILE A 92 -1.93 4.28 -7.66
CA ILE A 92 -1.09 3.35 -6.92
C ILE A 92 -1.41 1.93 -7.33
N LEU A 93 -0.38 1.13 -7.59
CA LEU A 93 -0.48 -0.28 -7.94
C LEU A 93 0.55 -1.09 -7.15
N ASP A 94 0.17 -2.29 -6.75
CA ASP A 94 1.15 -3.28 -6.33
C ASP A 94 1.90 -3.84 -7.53
N GLU A 95 3.07 -4.45 -7.29
CA GLU A 95 3.95 -4.99 -8.33
C GLU A 95 3.24 -5.88 -9.35
N GLY A 96 2.40 -6.80 -8.87
CA GLY A 96 1.70 -7.75 -9.74
C GLY A 96 0.79 -7.08 -10.75
N PRO A 97 -0.20 -6.30 -10.32
CA PRO A 97 -1.05 -5.50 -11.19
C PRO A 97 -0.27 -4.53 -12.08
N TYR A 98 0.80 -3.91 -11.57
CA TYR A 98 1.65 -3.02 -12.37
C TYR A 98 2.30 -3.77 -13.54
N ILE A 99 2.97 -4.91 -13.26
CA ILE A 99 3.62 -5.72 -14.31
C ILE A 99 2.61 -6.21 -15.35
N ALA A 100 1.42 -6.64 -14.92
CA ALA A 100 0.35 -7.02 -15.82
C ALA A 100 -0.14 -5.85 -16.69
N ALA A 101 -0.21 -4.66 -16.13
CA ALA A 101 -0.72 -3.47 -16.81
C ALA A 101 0.22 -2.88 -17.87
N LEU A 102 1.52 -3.24 -17.86
CA LEU A 102 2.51 -2.73 -18.81
C LEU A 102 2.11 -2.99 -20.28
N GLN A 103 1.47 -4.13 -20.56
CA GLN A 103 1.00 -4.46 -21.90
C GLN A 103 -0.11 -3.54 -22.42
N HIS A 104 -0.76 -2.77 -21.55
CA HIS A 104 -1.90 -1.94 -21.91
C HIS A 104 -1.53 -0.51 -22.32
N ASP A 105 -0.26 -0.10 -22.23
CA ASP A 105 0.22 1.24 -22.60
C ASP A 105 -0.62 2.36 -21.92
N ILE A 106 -0.77 2.26 -20.61
CA ILE A 106 -1.59 3.18 -19.80
C ILE A 106 -0.77 4.12 -18.91
N PHE A 107 0.56 4.01 -18.92
CA PHE A 107 1.45 4.80 -18.10
C PHE A 107 2.16 5.89 -18.90
N ALA A 108 2.32 7.06 -18.30
CA ALA A 108 3.23 8.09 -18.78
C ALA A 108 4.60 7.97 -18.10
N PRO A 109 5.71 8.32 -18.78
CA PRO A 109 7.01 8.40 -18.14
C PRO A 109 6.99 9.40 -16.95
N LEU A 110 7.72 9.08 -15.89
CA LEU A 110 7.89 9.98 -14.76
C LEU A 110 8.87 11.11 -15.12
N PRO A 111 8.48 12.40 -15.03
CA PRO A 111 9.36 13.52 -15.27
C PRO A 111 10.32 13.70 -14.07
N ALA A 112 11.57 13.25 -14.22
CA ALA A 112 12.55 13.24 -13.13
C ALA A 112 12.89 14.66 -12.61
N ASP A 113 12.79 15.67 -13.46
CA ASP A 113 12.94 17.09 -13.12
C ASP A 113 11.82 17.62 -12.21
N LYS A 114 10.60 17.05 -12.31
CA LYS A 114 9.43 17.40 -11.49
C LYS A 114 9.24 16.49 -10.26
N ILE A 115 10.01 15.41 -10.17
CA ILE A 115 9.97 14.43 -9.05
C ILE A 115 11.38 14.29 -8.43
N PRO A 116 11.91 15.35 -7.79
CA PRO A 116 13.29 15.34 -7.29
C PRO A 116 13.59 14.26 -6.25
N TYR A 117 12.61 13.73 -5.53
CA TYR A 117 12.82 12.65 -4.58
C TYR A 117 13.06 11.27 -5.23
N LEU A 118 12.92 11.11 -6.55
CA LEU A 118 13.35 9.89 -7.25
C LEU A 118 14.84 9.55 -7.01
N LYS A 119 15.70 10.58 -6.88
CA LYS A 119 17.13 10.41 -6.61
C LYS A 119 17.45 9.82 -5.22
N ASP A 120 16.48 9.92 -4.29
CA ASP A 120 16.62 9.43 -2.92
C ASP A 120 16.15 7.96 -2.78
N LEU A 121 15.63 7.38 -3.86
CA LEU A 121 15.24 5.97 -3.91
C LEU A 121 16.42 5.10 -4.34
N PRO A 122 16.68 3.96 -3.69
CA PRO A 122 17.54 2.92 -4.24
C PRO A 122 17.07 2.50 -5.64
N LYS A 123 18.01 2.09 -6.52
CA LYS A 123 17.71 1.77 -7.93
C LYS A 123 16.54 0.79 -8.11
N LYS A 124 16.41 -0.18 -7.23
CA LYS A 124 15.37 -1.20 -7.28
C LYS A 124 13.97 -0.73 -6.83
N PHE A 125 13.89 0.48 -6.26
CA PHE A 125 12.62 1.16 -5.97
C PHE A 125 12.21 2.18 -7.04
N VAL A 126 12.94 2.22 -8.15
CA VAL A 126 12.55 2.97 -9.36
C VAL A 126 12.35 1.96 -10.48
N ASP A 127 11.24 2.04 -11.19
CA ASP A 127 11.04 1.19 -12.37
C ASP A 127 12.09 1.52 -13.44
N PRO A 128 12.86 0.53 -13.95
CA PRO A 128 13.92 0.78 -14.92
C PRO A 128 13.39 1.31 -16.26
N ARG A 129 12.10 1.17 -16.54
CA ARG A 129 11.41 1.72 -17.72
C ARG A 129 10.97 3.16 -17.54
N GLY A 130 11.09 3.71 -16.30
CA GLY A 130 10.73 5.08 -15.97
C GLY A 130 9.23 5.34 -15.80
N PHE A 131 8.39 4.32 -15.69
CA PHE A 131 6.94 4.47 -15.55
C PHE A 131 6.45 4.51 -14.11
N GLY A 132 7.27 4.17 -13.12
CA GLY A 132 6.83 4.07 -11.74
C GLY A 132 7.92 4.31 -10.72
N ALA A 133 7.49 4.72 -9.52
CA ALA A 133 8.31 4.84 -8.35
C ALA A 133 7.67 4.07 -7.20
N PHE A 134 8.39 3.13 -6.61
CA PHE A 134 7.89 2.40 -5.45
C PHE A 134 7.88 3.33 -4.24
N CYS A 135 6.70 3.59 -3.72
CA CYS A 135 6.49 4.55 -2.63
C CYS A 135 6.40 3.89 -1.25
N SER A 136 6.21 2.58 -1.19
CA SER A 136 6.11 1.85 0.06
C SER A 136 6.24 0.35 -0.15
N ALA A 137 6.49 -0.37 0.95
CA ALA A 137 6.38 -1.82 1.03
C ALA A 137 5.48 -2.23 2.20
N GLN A 138 4.80 -3.36 2.04
CA GLN A 138 3.96 -4.01 3.05
C GLN A 138 4.48 -5.42 3.32
N ILE A 139 4.41 -5.82 4.59
CA ILE A 139 4.91 -7.12 5.04
C ILE A 139 3.72 -8.01 5.35
N ILE A 140 3.73 -9.23 4.84
CA ILE A 140 2.69 -10.23 5.06
C ILE A 140 3.20 -11.27 6.06
N GLY A 141 2.35 -11.60 7.01
CA GLY A 141 2.52 -12.68 7.96
C GLY A 141 1.17 -13.20 8.44
N ILE A 142 1.16 -13.92 9.54
CA ILE A 142 -0.04 -14.47 10.15
C ILE A 142 -0.57 -13.45 11.17
N GLY A 143 -1.65 -12.73 10.83
CA GLY A 143 -2.38 -11.91 11.80
C GLY A 143 -3.24 -12.80 12.69
N TYR A 144 -3.21 -12.57 14.00
CA TYR A 144 -4.00 -13.39 14.96
C TYR A 144 -4.50 -12.56 16.14
N ASN A 145 -5.66 -12.94 16.67
CA ASN A 145 -6.26 -12.35 17.86
C ASN A 145 -5.55 -12.86 19.13
N THR A 146 -4.88 -11.97 19.86
CA THR A 146 -4.07 -12.32 21.04
C THR A 146 -4.89 -12.72 22.29
N GLU A 147 -6.17 -12.38 22.34
CA GLU A 147 -7.04 -12.81 23.42
C GLU A 147 -7.54 -14.25 23.21
N LYS A 148 -7.72 -14.66 21.97
CA LYS A 148 -8.27 -15.98 21.61
C LYS A 148 -7.20 -17.01 21.26
N ILE A 149 -6.06 -16.58 20.71
CA ILE A 149 -4.93 -17.44 20.34
C ILE A 149 -3.75 -17.06 21.23
N LYS A 150 -3.47 -17.89 22.25
CA LYS A 150 -2.43 -17.60 23.25
C LYS A 150 -1.03 -17.99 22.80
N THR A 151 -0.92 -18.97 21.93
CA THR A 151 0.35 -19.36 21.31
C THR A 151 0.36 -18.86 19.86
N PRO A 152 1.26 -17.92 19.53
CA PRO A 152 1.36 -17.43 18.15
C PRO A 152 1.57 -18.57 17.15
N PRO A 153 0.81 -18.62 16.05
CA PRO A 153 1.01 -19.64 15.02
C PRO A 153 2.38 -19.45 14.36
N LYS A 154 3.10 -20.54 14.10
CA LYS A 154 4.47 -20.51 13.55
C LYS A 154 4.53 -20.83 12.06
N SER A 155 3.46 -21.39 11.51
CA SER A 155 3.43 -21.90 10.15
C SER A 155 2.05 -21.72 9.53
N TRP A 156 2.02 -21.52 8.21
CA TRP A 156 0.77 -21.57 7.46
C TRP A 156 0.10 -22.94 7.56
N MET A 157 0.90 -24.01 7.72
CA MET A 157 0.38 -25.37 7.83
C MET A 157 -0.40 -25.60 9.13
N GLU A 158 -0.08 -24.87 10.20
CA GLU A 158 -0.83 -24.93 11.46
C GLU A 158 -2.29 -24.49 11.30
N LEU A 159 -2.58 -23.59 10.33
CA LEU A 159 -3.96 -23.15 10.07
C LEU A 159 -4.90 -24.30 9.63
N LEU A 160 -4.35 -25.46 9.25
CA LEU A 160 -5.13 -26.67 8.97
C LEU A 160 -5.58 -27.40 10.25
N SER A 161 -5.04 -27.03 11.42
CA SER A 161 -5.41 -27.68 12.68
C SER A 161 -6.89 -27.48 12.99
N PRO A 162 -7.57 -28.51 13.56
CA PRO A 162 -8.97 -28.42 13.97
C PRO A 162 -9.26 -27.29 14.98
N GLU A 163 -8.25 -26.80 15.70
CA GLU A 163 -8.40 -25.67 16.63
C GLU A 163 -8.79 -24.35 15.94
N TYR A 164 -8.48 -24.23 14.64
CA TYR A 164 -8.85 -23.06 13.83
C TYR A 164 -10.18 -23.21 13.09
N LYS A 165 -10.95 -24.28 13.37
CA LYS A 165 -12.22 -24.50 12.69
C LYS A 165 -13.17 -23.31 12.80
N GLY A 166 -13.58 -22.76 11.64
CA GLY A 166 -14.46 -21.59 11.55
C GLY A 166 -13.85 -20.32 12.13
N ARG A 167 -12.50 -20.16 12.11
CA ARG A 167 -11.79 -19.03 12.69
C ARG A 167 -10.84 -18.31 11.73
N VAL A 168 -10.55 -18.92 10.57
CA VAL A 168 -9.64 -18.38 9.56
C VAL A 168 -10.38 -17.39 8.66
N GLY A 169 -9.82 -16.22 8.46
CA GLY A 169 -10.26 -15.26 7.46
C GLY A 169 -9.37 -15.29 6.22
N LEU A 170 -9.98 -15.09 5.06
CA LEU A 170 -9.26 -14.84 3.81
C LEU A 170 -9.77 -13.55 3.17
N SER A 171 -9.01 -12.97 2.26
CA SER A 171 -9.56 -11.97 1.34
C SER A 171 -9.66 -12.54 -0.08
N SER A 172 -10.32 -11.82 -0.98
CA SER A 172 -10.41 -12.20 -2.39
C SER A 172 -9.00 -12.41 -2.99
N MET A 173 -8.83 -13.41 -3.84
CA MET A 173 -7.58 -13.64 -4.58
C MET A 173 -7.31 -12.55 -5.63
N GLY A 174 -8.27 -11.69 -5.92
CA GLY A 174 -8.04 -10.43 -6.65
C GLY A 174 -7.11 -9.47 -5.90
N SER A 175 -7.00 -9.58 -4.57
CA SER A 175 -6.01 -8.85 -3.78
C SER A 175 -4.61 -9.44 -3.95
N THR A 176 -3.60 -8.59 -3.89
CA THR A 176 -2.19 -8.98 -3.92
C THR A 176 -1.82 -9.80 -2.68
N LEU A 177 -2.45 -9.53 -1.53
CA LEU A 177 -2.27 -10.29 -0.28
C LEU A 177 -2.46 -11.79 -0.49
N ILE A 178 -3.63 -12.18 -0.98
CA ILE A 178 -3.96 -13.61 -1.13
C ILE A 178 -3.21 -14.23 -2.31
N SER A 179 -2.98 -13.48 -3.40
CA SER A 179 -2.13 -13.97 -4.49
C SER A 179 -0.72 -14.33 -3.99
N ALA A 180 -0.09 -13.47 -3.18
CA ALA A 180 1.24 -13.72 -2.63
C ALA A 180 1.25 -14.88 -1.62
N TRP A 181 0.28 -14.92 -0.72
CA TRP A 181 0.12 -16.02 0.22
C TRP A 181 -0.08 -17.37 -0.48
N MET A 182 -0.93 -17.43 -1.50
CA MET A 182 -1.16 -18.64 -2.28
C MET A 182 0.11 -19.14 -2.99
N VAL A 183 0.94 -18.22 -3.50
CA VAL A 183 2.26 -18.57 -4.07
C VAL A 183 3.17 -19.17 -3.01
N ASP A 184 3.21 -18.60 -1.81
CA ASP A 184 4.00 -19.14 -0.70
C ASP A 184 3.52 -20.55 -0.32
N ILE A 185 2.20 -20.74 -0.21
CA ILE A 185 1.59 -22.07 0.01
C ILE A 185 1.94 -23.06 -1.12
N ALA A 186 1.94 -22.61 -2.38
CA ALA A 186 2.36 -23.47 -3.48
C ALA A 186 3.81 -23.94 -3.31
N ARG A 187 4.73 -23.00 -3.04
CA ARG A 187 6.16 -23.29 -2.84
C ARG A 187 6.43 -24.27 -1.70
N ILE A 188 5.79 -24.10 -0.54
CA ILE A 188 5.89 -24.97 0.62
C ILE A 188 5.48 -26.42 0.26
N ASN A 189 4.51 -26.56 -0.62
CA ASN A 189 3.95 -27.85 -1.02
C ASN A 189 4.50 -28.36 -2.37
N GLY A 190 5.65 -27.86 -2.84
CA GLY A 190 6.34 -28.33 -4.03
C GLY A 190 5.83 -27.76 -5.36
N GLY A 191 5.07 -26.67 -5.29
CA GLY A 191 4.60 -25.90 -6.46
C GLY A 191 5.42 -24.65 -6.72
N SER A 192 4.85 -23.74 -7.52
CA SER A 192 5.44 -22.47 -7.91
C SER A 192 4.37 -21.51 -8.40
N GLU A 193 4.76 -20.32 -8.85
CA GLU A 193 3.86 -19.35 -9.52
C GLU A 193 3.18 -19.92 -10.77
N GLU A 194 3.87 -20.83 -11.48
CA GLU A 194 3.36 -21.49 -12.68
C GLU A 194 2.58 -22.77 -12.36
N ASN A 195 2.78 -23.33 -11.16
CA ASN A 195 2.09 -24.52 -10.66
C ASN A 195 1.45 -24.26 -9.30
N MET A 196 0.23 -23.74 -9.30
CA MET A 196 -0.56 -23.44 -8.11
C MET A 196 -1.41 -24.63 -7.62
N GLU A 197 -1.33 -25.82 -8.24
CA GLU A 197 -2.11 -26.99 -7.83
C GLU A 197 -1.90 -27.37 -6.35
N PRO A 198 -0.66 -27.38 -5.83
CA PRO A 198 -0.45 -27.67 -4.41
C PRO A 198 -1.09 -26.64 -3.47
N ALA A 199 -1.15 -25.37 -3.87
CA ALA A 199 -1.84 -24.34 -3.08
C ALA A 199 -3.36 -24.52 -3.07
N PHE A 200 -3.96 -24.89 -4.19
CA PHE A 200 -5.39 -25.20 -4.25
C PHE A 200 -5.73 -26.47 -3.48
N ALA A 201 -4.84 -27.46 -3.50
CA ALA A 201 -4.99 -28.68 -2.66
C ALA A 201 -4.95 -28.34 -1.16
N TYR A 202 -4.04 -27.45 -0.75
CA TYR A 202 -4.01 -26.92 0.62
C TYR A 202 -5.29 -26.15 0.95
N LEU A 203 -5.69 -25.23 0.08
CA LEU A 203 -6.90 -24.42 0.25
C LEU A 203 -8.13 -25.28 0.47
N LYS A 204 -8.30 -26.36 -0.29
CA LYS A 204 -9.39 -27.33 -0.11
C LYS A 204 -9.40 -27.94 1.30
N LYS A 205 -8.22 -28.23 1.86
CA LYS A 205 -8.10 -28.75 3.23
C LYS A 205 -8.38 -27.67 4.27
N LEU A 206 -8.11 -26.40 3.94
CA LEU A 206 -8.33 -25.26 4.83
C LEU A 206 -9.80 -24.85 4.93
N LEU A 207 -10.63 -25.11 3.91
CA LEU A 207 -12.02 -24.65 3.84
C LEU A 207 -12.85 -24.90 5.10
N PRO A 208 -12.75 -26.06 5.81
CA PRO A 208 -13.49 -26.27 7.06
C PRO A 208 -13.11 -25.27 8.17
N ASN A 209 -11.93 -24.67 8.09
CA ASN A 209 -11.44 -23.68 9.05
C ASN A 209 -11.74 -22.24 8.64
N VAL A 210 -12.12 -22.00 7.38
CA VAL A 210 -12.45 -20.67 6.87
C VAL A 210 -13.81 -20.22 7.38
N ALA A 211 -13.86 -19.10 8.09
CA ALA A 211 -15.08 -18.47 8.59
C ALA A 211 -15.68 -17.49 7.57
N ALA A 212 -14.81 -16.76 6.86
CA ALA A 212 -15.27 -15.72 5.94
C ALA A 212 -14.20 -15.39 4.89
N VAL A 213 -14.68 -14.88 3.74
CA VAL A 213 -13.84 -14.30 2.68
C VAL A 213 -14.25 -12.85 2.46
N ALA A 214 -13.34 -11.94 2.75
CA ALA A 214 -13.54 -10.50 2.58
C ALA A 214 -13.23 -10.05 1.14
N ALA A 215 -13.90 -9.01 0.66
CA ALA A 215 -13.66 -8.46 -0.67
C ALA A 215 -12.25 -7.83 -0.83
N SER A 216 -11.66 -7.35 0.28
CA SER A 216 -10.36 -6.67 0.30
C SER A 216 -9.63 -6.89 1.63
N PRO A 217 -8.31 -6.60 1.71
CA PRO A 217 -7.58 -6.61 2.98
C PRO A 217 -8.14 -5.63 4.03
N GLY A 218 -8.68 -4.48 3.61
CA GLY A 218 -9.37 -3.56 4.52
C GLY A 218 -10.66 -4.16 5.10
N ALA A 219 -11.47 -4.81 4.26
CA ALA A 219 -12.67 -5.53 4.72
C ALA A 219 -12.30 -6.73 5.63
N LEU A 220 -11.17 -7.40 5.38
CA LEU A 220 -10.65 -8.47 6.25
C LEU A 220 -10.32 -7.94 7.65
N ALA A 221 -9.74 -6.73 7.75
CA ALA A 221 -9.49 -6.06 9.02
C ALA A 221 -10.81 -5.81 9.79
N THR A 222 -11.87 -5.42 9.09
CA THR A 222 -13.21 -5.25 9.70
C THR A 222 -13.75 -6.56 10.29
N LEU A 223 -13.55 -7.70 9.63
CA LEU A 223 -13.96 -9.02 10.16
C LEU A 223 -13.22 -9.36 11.47
N PHE A 224 -11.95 -9.01 11.60
CA PHE A 224 -11.22 -9.14 12.87
C PHE A 224 -11.83 -8.25 13.96
N GLN A 225 -12.09 -6.97 13.66
CA GLN A 225 -12.71 -6.05 14.63
C GLN A 225 -14.07 -6.55 15.14
N GLN A 226 -14.85 -7.17 14.26
CA GLN A 226 -16.16 -7.73 14.58
C GLN A 226 -16.06 -9.10 15.28
N GLY A 227 -14.86 -9.65 15.45
CA GLY A 227 -14.65 -10.96 16.06
C GLY A 227 -15.18 -12.13 15.23
N GLN A 228 -15.39 -11.93 13.93
CA GLN A 228 -15.86 -12.95 13.00
C GLN A 228 -14.73 -13.91 12.58
N ILE A 229 -13.49 -13.46 12.67
CA ILE A 229 -12.29 -14.24 12.40
C ILE A 229 -11.27 -14.01 13.51
N ASP A 230 -10.39 -14.97 13.73
CA ASP A 230 -9.34 -14.89 14.75
C ASP A 230 -7.92 -15.00 14.18
N VAL A 231 -7.77 -15.47 12.95
CA VAL A 231 -6.46 -15.65 12.29
C VAL A 231 -6.61 -15.49 10.77
N ALA A 232 -5.62 -14.90 10.13
CA ALA A 232 -5.62 -14.70 8.67
C ALA A 232 -4.21 -14.42 8.13
N PRO A 233 -3.93 -14.65 6.84
CA PRO A 233 -2.87 -13.93 6.14
C PRO A 233 -3.15 -12.42 6.21
N PHE A 234 -2.18 -11.63 6.67
CA PHE A 234 -2.46 -10.24 7.01
C PHE A 234 -1.28 -9.31 6.74
N TYR A 235 -1.57 -8.05 6.47
CA TYR A 235 -0.55 -7.00 6.31
C TYR A 235 -0.19 -6.35 7.65
N ASN A 236 1.09 -6.01 7.82
CA ASN A 236 1.60 -5.32 9.00
C ASN A 236 0.95 -3.94 9.22
N ASN A 237 0.68 -3.20 8.16
CA ASN A 237 0.03 -1.88 8.24
C ASN A 237 -1.41 -1.99 8.74
N ASN A 238 -2.18 -2.99 8.29
CA ASN A 238 -3.54 -3.22 8.79
C ASN A 238 -3.52 -3.65 10.27
N ALA A 239 -2.54 -4.48 10.66
CA ALA A 239 -2.37 -4.86 12.07
C ALA A 239 -2.02 -3.65 12.95
N GLY A 240 -1.13 -2.77 12.48
CA GLY A 240 -0.78 -1.54 13.18
C GLY A 240 -1.95 -0.59 13.38
N ASP A 241 -2.75 -0.38 12.35
CA ASP A 241 -3.98 0.42 12.41
C ASP A 241 -5.00 -0.17 13.42
N MET A 242 -5.21 -1.48 13.36
CA MET A 242 -6.13 -2.15 14.28
C MET A 242 -5.65 -2.09 15.73
N GLN A 243 -4.34 -2.26 15.98
CA GLN A 243 -3.74 -2.10 17.31
C GLN A 243 -3.97 -0.70 17.86
N ALA A 244 -3.84 0.34 17.03
CA ALA A 244 -4.11 1.71 17.43
C ALA A 244 -5.60 1.95 17.77
N LYS A 245 -6.51 1.17 17.19
CA LYS A 245 -7.96 1.17 17.48
C LYS A 245 -8.32 0.25 18.65
N GLY A 246 -7.33 -0.33 19.35
CA GLY A 246 -7.54 -1.18 20.53
C GLY A 246 -7.94 -2.61 20.22
N VAL A 247 -7.83 -3.07 18.97
CA VAL A 247 -8.11 -4.46 18.61
C VAL A 247 -6.96 -5.36 19.08
N PRO A 248 -7.23 -6.47 19.77
CA PRO A 248 -6.18 -7.37 20.29
C PRO A 248 -5.60 -8.25 19.18
N ILE A 249 -4.84 -7.65 18.28
CA ILE A 249 -4.19 -8.34 17.15
C ILE A 249 -2.67 -8.25 17.24
N ALA A 250 -1.98 -9.31 16.84
CA ALA A 250 -0.56 -9.31 16.59
C ALA A 250 -0.24 -10.03 15.28
N MET A 251 1.01 -9.87 14.82
CA MET A 251 1.54 -10.56 13.64
C MET A 251 2.55 -11.61 14.07
N ALA A 252 2.39 -12.83 13.61
CA ALA A 252 3.37 -13.89 13.73
C ALA A 252 4.12 -14.07 12.42
N ARG A 253 5.45 -14.29 12.53
CA ARG A 253 6.29 -14.60 11.38
C ARG A 253 6.14 -16.08 11.04
N PRO A 254 5.71 -16.43 9.82
CA PRO A 254 5.71 -17.82 9.38
C PRO A 254 7.13 -18.41 9.37
N ASP A 255 7.26 -19.71 9.51
CA ASP A 255 8.53 -20.44 9.40
C ASP A 255 9.21 -20.27 8.03
N THR A 256 8.44 -20.03 6.98
CA THR A 256 8.92 -19.64 5.65
C THR A 256 9.48 -18.22 5.59
N GLY A 257 9.32 -17.41 6.63
CA GLY A 257 9.71 -16.00 6.66
C GLY A 257 8.55 -15.06 6.31
N TRP A 258 8.87 -13.77 6.38
CA TRP A 258 7.94 -12.73 5.94
C TRP A 258 7.85 -12.69 4.42
N LEU A 259 6.65 -12.42 3.89
CA LEU A 259 6.46 -12.04 2.49
C LEU A 259 6.45 -10.52 2.37
N VAL A 260 6.88 -10.00 1.23
CA VAL A 260 6.87 -8.56 0.96
C VAL A 260 6.15 -8.25 -0.34
N ILE A 261 5.32 -7.21 -0.31
CA ILE A 261 4.70 -6.59 -1.47
C ILE A 261 5.11 -5.13 -1.53
N ARG A 262 5.51 -4.66 -2.70
CA ARG A 262 5.87 -3.27 -2.93
C ARG A 262 4.78 -2.59 -3.73
N SER A 263 4.46 -1.36 -3.33
CA SER A 263 3.46 -0.53 -4.01
C SER A 263 4.15 0.61 -4.74
N THR A 264 3.75 0.85 -5.98
CA THR A 264 4.34 1.83 -6.88
C THR A 264 3.31 2.83 -7.36
N MET A 265 3.73 4.08 -7.54
CA MET A 265 2.87 5.15 -8.05
C MET A 265 3.22 5.49 -9.48
N HIS A 266 2.20 5.84 -10.26
CA HIS A 266 2.30 6.08 -11.69
C HIS A 266 1.49 7.30 -12.11
N ILE A 267 1.95 7.99 -13.16
CA ILE A 267 1.16 8.97 -13.91
C ILE A 267 0.40 8.22 -14.99
N VAL A 268 -0.90 8.43 -15.07
CA VAL A 268 -1.74 7.81 -16.10
C VAL A 268 -1.50 8.50 -17.44
N LYS A 269 -1.29 7.71 -18.52
CA LYS A 269 -1.14 8.23 -19.87
C LYS A 269 -2.41 8.97 -20.31
N ASN A 270 -2.25 10.06 -21.03
CA ASN A 270 -3.33 10.95 -21.49
C ASN A 270 -4.06 11.74 -20.41
N THR A 271 -3.56 11.77 -19.16
CA THR A 271 -4.07 12.69 -18.16
C THR A 271 -3.85 14.14 -18.58
N LYS A 272 -4.79 15.02 -18.22
CA LYS A 272 -4.67 16.47 -18.39
C LYS A 272 -3.94 17.15 -17.22
N ASN A 273 -3.71 16.40 -16.13
CA ASN A 273 -3.13 16.88 -14.87
C ASN A 273 -1.76 16.27 -14.58
N ALA A 274 -0.92 16.04 -15.62
CA ALA A 274 0.37 15.34 -15.47
C ALA A 274 1.30 16.02 -14.45
N ASP A 275 1.30 17.35 -14.38
CA ASP A 275 2.11 18.12 -13.43
C ASP A 275 1.62 17.97 -11.99
N LEU A 276 0.31 17.97 -11.77
CA LEU A 276 -0.27 17.67 -10.45
C LEU A 276 0.01 16.22 -10.05
N ALA A 277 -0.09 15.28 -10.98
CA ALA A 277 0.24 13.88 -10.74
C ALA A 277 1.71 13.68 -10.35
N ALA A 278 2.64 14.38 -11.03
CA ALA A 278 4.06 14.39 -10.69
C ALA A 278 4.30 14.98 -9.28
N ALA A 279 3.65 16.10 -8.95
CA ALA A 279 3.74 16.73 -7.63
C ALA A 279 3.18 15.80 -6.52
N TYR A 280 2.10 15.06 -6.81
CA TYR A 280 1.52 14.09 -5.87
C TYR A 280 2.47 12.92 -5.59
N ILE A 281 3.09 12.37 -6.63
CA ILE A 281 4.11 11.32 -6.50
C ILE A 281 5.32 11.86 -5.75
N ASN A 282 5.79 13.07 -6.07
CA ASN A 282 6.90 13.68 -5.36
C ASN A 282 6.60 13.86 -3.86
N ALA A 283 5.39 14.31 -3.51
CA ALA A 283 4.97 14.41 -2.11
C ALA A 283 4.97 13.04 -1.42
N ALA A 284 4.49 11.97 -2.09
CA ALA A 284 4.49 10.62 -1.55
C ALA A 284 5.90 10.07 -1.29
N LEU A 285 6.89 10.50 -2.07
CA LEU A 285 8.28 10.09 -1.92
C LEU A 285 9.07 10.97 -0.94
N SER A 286 8.48 12.05 -0.44
CA SER A 286 9.17 12.97 0.47
C SER A 286 9.50 12.29 1.81
N PRO A 287 10.63 12.64 2.45
CA PRO A 287 10.97 12.11 3.77
C PRO A 287 9.87 12.37 4.81
N GLU A 288 9.23 13.55 4.77
CA GLU A 288 8.14 13.89 5.70
C GLU A 288 6.96 12.89 5.61
N VAL A 289 6.50 12.64 4.38
CA VAL A 289 5.34 11.76 4.15
C VAL A 289 5.71 10.32 4.48
N GLN A 290 6.85 9.84 4.00
CA GLN A 290 7.27 8.46 4.23
C GLN A 290 7.60 8.17 5.68
N GLN A 291 8.17 9.13 6.43
CA GLN A 291 8.36 8.99 7.87
C GLN A 291 7.01 8.81 8.59
N LYS A 292 6.06 9.71 8.34
CA LYS A 292 4.73 9.66 8.98
C LYS A 292 3.94 8.43 8.60
N MET A 293 4.03 7.97 7.35
CA MET A 293 3.36 6.74 6.91
C MET A 293 4.08 5.48 7.41
N GLY A 294 5.39 5.57 7.67
CA GLY A 294 6.18 4.50 8.28
C GLY A 294 6.01 4.36 9.79
N ASP A 295 5.47 5.36 10.45
CA ASP A 295 5.19 5.31 11.88
C ASP A 295 3.82 4.67 12.17
N LYS A 296 3.59 4.32 13.45
CA LYS A 296 2.25 3.91 13.89
C LYS A 296 1.24 5.03 13.62
N PRO A 297 0.01 4.71 13.25
CA PRO A 297 -0.56 3.34 13.16
C PRO A 297 -0.28 2.63 11.83
N TYR A 298 0.20 3.33 10.79
CA TYR A 298 0.15 2.83 9.41
C TYR A 298 1.25 1.81 9.08
N LEU A 299 2.46 1.98 9.58
CA LEU A 299 3.59 1.05 9.40
C LEU A 299 3.85 0.66 7.93
N LEU A 300 3.67 1.61 7.01
CA LEU A 300 4.01 1.45 5.60
C LEU A 300 5.51 1.67 5.43
N ALA A 301 6.24 0.63 5.06
CA ALA A 301 7.70 0.68 5.05
C ALA A 301 8.24 1.70 4.04
N PRO A 302 9.04 2.70 4.46
CA PRO A 302 9.62 3.70 3.58
C PRO A 302 10.56 3.11 2.54
N THR A 303 10.55 3.70 1.35
CA THR A 303 11.47 3.39 0.24
C THR A 303 12.53 4.47 0.05
N ASN A 304 12.31 5.67 0.58
CA ASN A 304 13.28 6.74 0.54
C ASN A 304 14.44 6.42 1.50
N SER A 305 15.68 6.33 0.97
CA SER A 305 16.87 5.94 1.72
C SER A 305 17.27 6.89 2.86
N LYS A 306 16.68 8.09 2.89
CA LYS A 306 16.90 9.08 3.97
C LYS A 306 15.94 8.90 5.15
N VAL A 307 14.99 7.98 5.06
CA VAL A 307 13.98 7.75 6.08
C VAL A 307 14.32 6.48 6.87
N PRO A 308 14.69 6.60 8.14
CA PRO A 308 14.93 5.44 9.00
C PRO A 308 13.60 4.73 9.31
N TYR A 309 13.66 3.41 9.50
CA TYR A 309 12.48 2.66 9.94
C TYR A 309 12.15 2.97 11.39
N SER A 310 10.87 3.23 11.64
CA SER A 310 10.35 3.46 12.97
C SER A 310 10.50 2.21 13.86
N GLN A 311 10.48 2.39 15.18
CA GLN A 311 10.50 1.27 16.12
C GLN A 311 9.38 0.26 15.84
N GLY A 312 8.21 0.74 15.39
CA GLY A 312 7.10 -0.12 14.99
C GLY A 312 7.41 -1.00 13.78
N LEU A 313 8.18 -0.49 12.80
CA LEU A 313 8.61 -1.25 11.63
C LEU A 313 9.79 -2.18 11.93
N GLN A 314 10.67 -1.82 12.86
CA GLN A 314 11.87 -2.60 13.19
C GLN A 314 11.56 -4.00 13.74
N GLN A 315 10.35 -4.24 14.23
CA GLN A 315 9.89 -5.59 14.60
C GLN A 315 9.72 -6.51 13.37
N TYR A 316 9.56 -5.94 12.17
CA TYR A 316 9.40 -6.67 10.91
C TYR A 316 10.67 -6.65 10.07
N ALA A 317 11.31 -5.49 9.93
CA ALA A 317 12.54 -5.29 9.18
C ALA A 317 13.31 -4.09 9.74
N LYS A 318 14.64 -4.18 9.75
CA LYS A 318 15.50 -3.10 10.24
C LYS A 318 15.55 -1.90 9.28
N ASP A 319 15.52 -2.20 7.99
CA ASP A 319 15.65 -1.24 6.90
C ASP A 319 15.16 -1.82 5.56
N ALA A 320 15.20 -1.02 4.51
CA ALA A 320 14.83 -1.44 3.17
C ALA A 320 15.71 -2.58 2.64
N ALA A 321 17.00 -2.64 3.00
CA ALA A 321 17.90 -3.69 2.54
C ALA A 321 17.50 -5.06 3.11
N GLN A 322 17.04 -5.11 4.36
CA GLN A 322 16.53 -6.35 4.94
C GLN A 322 15.20 -6.77 4.26
N LEU A 323 14.31 -5.82 3.93
CA LEU A 323 13.07 -6.15 3.19
C LEU A 323 13.35 -6.88 1.88
N GLU A 324 14.46 -6.55 1.23
CA GLU A 324 14.84 -7.18 -0.04
C GLU A 324 15.24 -8.65 0.07
N THR A 325 15.54 -9.11 1.29
CA THR A 325 15.83 -10.52 1.56
C THR A 325 14.54 -11.35 1.79
N TYR A 326 13.38 -10.68 1.89
CA TYR A 326 12.12 -11.38 2.13
C TYR A 326 11.55 -11.97 0.84
N HIS A 327 10.70 -12.97 1.02
CA HIS A 327 10.08 -13.65 -0.10
C HIS A 327 9.12 -12.70 -0.84
N GLY A 328 9.32 -12.58 -2.13
CA GLY A 328 8.42 -11.91 -3.06
C GLY A 328 7.81 -12.90 -4.03
N VAL A 329 6.97 -12.41 -4.92
CA VAL A 329 6.35 -13.17 -6.00
C VAL A 329 7.04 -12.83 -7.32
N ASP A 330 7.34 -13.83 -8.12
CA ASP A 330 7.69 -13.62 -9.52
C ASP A 330 6.40 -13.37 -10.32
N TRP A 331 6.01 -12.10 -10.35
CA TRP A 331 4.79 -11.68 -11.02
C TRP A 331 4.79 -11.93 -12.54
N ALA A 332 5.97 -11.97 -13.16
CA ALA A 332 6.06 -12.29 -14.59
C ALA A 332 5.62 -13.74 -14.86
N LYS A 333 5.88 -14.65 -13.91
CA LYS A 333 5.43 -16.04 -14.00
C LYS A 333 3.98 -16.23 -13.55
N LEU A 334 3.52 -15.51 -12.54
CA LEU A 334 2.17 -15.66 -12.01
C LEU A 334 1.11 -15.02 -12.94
N ASN A 335 1.35 -13.79 -13.43
CA ASN A 335 0.35 -12.97 -14.12
C ASN A 335 -0.28 -13.63 -15.36
N PRO A 336 0.43 -14.40 -16.20
CA PRO A 336 -0.20 -15.05 -17.36
C PRO A 336 -1.39 -15.95 -17.02
N ARG A 337 -1.39 -16.53 -15.82
CA ARG A 337 -2.45 -17.44 -15.33
C ARG A 337 -3.26 -16.87 -14.14
N ARG A 338 -2.95 -15.67 -13.69
CA ARG A 338 -3.56 -15.11 -12.48
C ARG A 338 -5.08 -14.99 -12.58
N GLY A 339 -5.61 -14.63 -13.75
CA GLY A 339 -7.06 -14.57 -13.97
C GLY A 339 -7.72 -15.93 -13.77
N GLU A 340 -7.15 -16.98 -14.36
CA GLU A 340 -7.60 -18.37 -14.18
C GLU A 340 -7.60 -18.79 -12.70
N TYR A 341 -6.56 -18.42 -11.97
CA TYR A 341 -6.46 -18.73 -10.54
C TYR A 341 -7.47 -17.96 -9.68
N ILE A 342 -7.76 -16.70 -10.02
CA ILE A 342 -8.82 -15.91 -9.37
C ILE A 342 -10.18 -16.56 -9.60
N ASP A 343 -10.51 -16.94 -10.83
CA ASP A 343 -11.77 -17.59 -11.18
C ASP A 343 -11.93 -18.92 -10.46
N ARG A 344 -10.86 -19.70 -10.37
CA ARG A 344 -10.83 -20.95 -9.63
C ARG A 344 -11.03 -20.74 -8.12
N PHE A 345 -10.33 -19.77 -7.53
CA PHE A 345 -10.53 -19.43 -6.12
C PHE A 345 -11.99 -19.06 -5.84
N ASN A 346 -12.57 -18.18 -6.66
CA ASN A 346 -13.96 -17.75 -6.49
C ASN A 346 -14.97 -18.90 -6.65
N ARG A 347 -14.67 -19.90 -7.47
CA ARG A 347 -15.50 -21.09 -7.64
C ARG A 347 -15.37 -22.07 -6.48
N ASP A 348 -14.14 -22.28 -5.99
CA ASP A 348 -13.81 -23.33 -5.02
C ASP A 348 -14.05 -22.87 -3.58
N VAL A 349 -13.92 -21.56 -3.29
CA VAL A 349 -14.12 -20.97 -1.95
C VAL A 349 -15.52 -20.35 -1.86
N LYS A 350 -16.47 -21.18 -1.44
CA LYS A 350 -17.84 -20.74 -1.12
C LYS A 350 -18.02 -20.89 0.39
N VAL A 351 -18.07 -19.76 1.09
CA VAL A 351 -18.25 -19.67 2.55
C VAL A 351 -19.46 -18.79 2.85
#